data_e48802082be23bb172cbb5aa786bf820
#
_entry.id   e48802082be23bb172cbb5aa786bf820
#
_cell.length_a   1.000
_cell.length_b   1.000
_cell.length_c   1.000
_cell.angle_alpha   90.00
_cell.angle_beta   90.00
_cell.angle_gamma   90.00
#
_symmetry.space_group_name_H-M   'P 1'
#
loop_
_entity.id
_entity.type
_entity.pdbx_description
1 polymer ?
#
loop_
_entity_poly.entity_id
_entity_poly.type
_entity_poly.pdbx_seq_one_letter_code
_entity_poly.pdbx_strand_id
1 'polypeptide(L)'
;MPEIDDFFVINDDGQIDLNKVIEKYKYFKNSPIPVNYLRKHFGVLLQDDESNMMYKRKEIANNPLQEFWTLRFLDMAENNYENLSIRKFSQLEKNILKDVVNICFSENRINEVKYFLMSNGVYLYFIDYLPGTNIDGAVYITTHSTIAVGLTVRFERLDHIWFTLLHELAHIILHYQFLSDSKNIISIENSQDVIEVESNRLAKESIISPEKYRVCSPKRTRNSDDIIKYSKENNVHPALLAGIIRRDLNNYNIFNDIIEKYKIKRSDLYE
;
A
#
# COMPACT_ATOMS: atom_id res chain seq x y z
N MET A 1 -8.09 22.83 5.81
CA MET A 1 -7.64 21.90 4.74
C MET A 1 -7.62 22.74 3.48
N PRO A 2 -6.53 22.79 2.72
CA PRO A 2 -6.56 23.43 1.41
C PRO A 2 -7.54 22.63 0.54
N GLU A 3 -8.36 23.34 -0.22
CA GLU A 3 -9.32 22.74 -1.15
C GLU A 3 -8.58 22.04 -2.29
N ILE A 4 -9.19 21.03 -2.90
CA ILE A 4 -8.59 20.22 -3.99
C ILE A 4 -8.11 21.11 -5.14
N ASP A 5 -8.79 22.21 -5.41
CA ASP A 5 -8.45 23.21 -6.44
C ASP A 5 -7.12 23.94 -6.19
N ASP A 6 -6.60 23.93 -4.97
CA ASP A 6 -5.28 24.50 -4.66
C ASP A 6 -4.11 23.65 -5.19
N PHE A 7 -4.36 22.42 -5.62
CA PHE A 7 -3.32 21.50 -6.11
C PHE A 7 -3.15 21.50 -7.63
N PHE A 8 -4.18 21.91 -8.36
CA PHE A 8 -4.13 21.95 -9.82
C PHE A 8 -3.93 23.37 -10.32
N VAL A 9 -2.83 23.60 -11.00
CA VAL A 9 -2.67 24.80 -11.78
C VAL A 9 -2.84 24.41 -13.24
N ILE A 10 -4.03 24.67 -13.73
CA ILE A 10 -4.40 24.49 -15.14
C ILE A 10 -4.05 25.78 -15.87
N ASN A 11 -3.41 25.69 -17.03
CA ASN A 11 -3.19 26.81 -17.93
C ASN A 11 -4.52 27.25 -18.55
N ASP A 12 -4.53 28.42 -19.15
CA ASP A 12 -5.69 28.95 -19.91
C ASP A 12 -6.16 28.00 -21.04
N ASP A 13 -5.31 27.07 -21.49
CA ASP A 13 -5.59 26.04 -22.49
C ASP A 13 -6.13 24.73 -21.88
N GLY A 14 -6.42 24.67 -20.58
CA GLY A 14 -6.91 23.47 -19.88
C GLY A 14 -5.86 22.38 -19.63
N GLN A 15 -4.57 22.69 -19.85
CA GLN A 15 -3.46 21.75 -19.58
C GLN A 15 -2.82 22.02 -18.22
N ILE A 16 -2.27 20.96 -17.61
CA ILE A 16 -1.58 21.05 -16.31
C ILE A 16 -0.27 21.85 -16.47
N ASP A 17 -0.14 22.94 -15.71
CA ASP A 17 1.12 23.70 -15.62
C ASP A 17 2.15 22.95 -14.75
N LEU A 18 2.96 22.13 -15.40
CA LEU A 18 4.00 21.34 -14.75
C LEU A 18 4.98 22.15 -13.91
N ASN A 19 5.30 23.39 -14.30
CA ASN A 19 6.23 24.22 -13.54
C ASN A 19 5.60 24.63 -12.20
N LYS A 20 4.32 24.96 -12.20
CA LYS A 20 3.60 25.31 -10.98
C LYS A 20 3.31 24.11 -10.10
N VAL A 21 3.02 22.94 -10.69
CA VAL A 21 2.95 21.67 -9.94
C VAL A 21 4.30 21.38 -9.26
N ILE A 22 5.41 21.47 -9.97
CA ILE A 22 6.76 21.28 -9.44
C ILE A 22 7.09 22.28 -8.32
N GLU A 23 6.68 23.54 -8.44
CA GLU A 23 6.88 24.56 -7.40
C GLU A 23 6.04 24.28 -6.16
N LYS A 24 4.78 23.86 -6.32
CA LYS A 24 3.93 23.42 -5.20
C LYS A 24 4.49 22.19 -4.51
N TYR A 25 5.03 21.22 -5.25
CA TYR A 25 5.67 20.03 -4.66
C TYR A 25 6.96 20.31 -3.89
N LYS A 26 7.69 21.40 -4.19
CA LYS A 26 8.78 21.91 -3.31
C LYS A 26 8.27 22.28 -1.92
N TYR A 27 6.98 22.58 -1.79
CA TYR A 27 6.34 22.91 -0.52
C TYR A 27 6.05 21.68 0.35
N PHE A 28 5.94 20.47 -0.23
CA PHE A 28 5.89 19.21 0.51
C PHE A 28 7.31 18.79 0.92
N LYS A 29 7.76 19.41 1.94
CA LYS A 29 9.11 19.70 2.39
C LYS A 29 10.05 18.54 2.70
N ASN A 30 9.74 17.29 2.50
CA ASN A 30 10.60 16.18 2.92
C ASN A 30 10.80 15.06 1.89
N SER A 31 10.44 15.27 0.65
CA SER A 31 10.73 14.29 -0.40
C SER A 31 11.70 14.90 -1.40
N PRO A 32 12.93 14.37 -1.52
CA PRO A 32 13.89 14.81 -2.51
C PRO A 32 13.56 14.24 -3.89
N ILE A 33 12.37 14.57 -4.42
CA ILE A 33 12.11 14.23 -5.83
C ILE A 33 12.87 15.26 -6.66
N PRO A 34 13.89 14.86 -7.41
CA PRO A 34 14.61 15.79 -8.25
C PRO A 34 13.65 16.41 -9.26
N VAL A 35 13.66 17.74 -9.38
CA VAL A 35 12.83 18.46 -10.36
C VAL A 35 13.02 17.91 -11.78
N ASN A 36 14.23 17.48 -12.11
CA ASN A 36 14.56 16.83 -13.38
C ASN A 36 13.86 15.49 -13.58
N TYR A 37 13.59 14.76 -12.51
CA TYR A 37 12.84 13.52 -12.52
C TYR A 37 11.38 13.77 -12.90
N LEU A 38 10.75 14.73 -12.23
CA LEU A 38 9.38 15.15 -12.56
C LEU A 38 9.27 15.59 -14.03
N ARG A 39 10.22 16.44 -14.50
CA ARG A 39 10.26 16.89 -15.90
C ARG A 39 10.43 15.74 -16.88
N LYS A 40 11.30 14.77 -16.59
CA LYS A 40 11.56 13.62 -17.45
C LYS A 40 10.32 12.73 -17.56
N HIS A 41 9.67 12.42 -16.44
CA HIS A 41 8.56 11.46 -16.40
C HIS A 41 7.22 12.08 -16.80
N PHE A 42 6.92 13.30 -16.38
CA PHE A 42 5.77 14.04 -16.91
C PHE A 42 5.97 14.47 -18.37
N GLY A 43 7.18 14.79 -18.78
CA GLY A 43 7.50 15.08 -20.18
C GLY A 43 7.31 13.87 -21.11
N VAL A 44 7.60 12.65 -20.63
CA VAL A 44 7.32 11.40 -21.38
C VAL A 44 5.84 11.08 -21.42
N LEU A 45 5.07 11.44 -20.37
CA LEU A 45 3.61 11.25 -20.36
C LEU A 45 2.86 12.22 -21.29
N LEU A 46 3.46 13.39 -21.57
CA LEU A 46 2.92 14.40 -22.49
C LEU A 46 3.35 14.18 -23.96
N GLN A 47 4.36 13.35 -24.19
CA GLN A 47 4.77 12.95 -25.55
C GLN A 47 4.07 11.65 -25.92
N ASP A 48 3.24 11.72 -26.96
CA ASP A 48 2.45 10.63 -27.55
C ASP A 48 3.30 9.49 -28.14
N ASP A 49 4.04 8.77 -27.33
CA ASP A 49 4.68 7.55 -27.79
C ASP A 49 3.87 6.31 -27.39
N GLU A 50 3.20 5.74 -28.38
CA GLU A 50 2.10 4.75 -28.29
C GLU A 50 2.51 3.35 -27.78
N SER A 51 3.74 3.12 -27.41
CA SER A 51 4.22 1.76 -27.15
C SER A 51 4.50 1.47 -25.68
N ASN A 52 3.61 0.97 -24.94
CA ASN A 52 3.73 0.24 -23.64
C ASN A 52 3.04 0.84 -22.39
N MET A 53 2.50 2.05 -22.42
CA MET A 53 1.71 2.60 -21.31
C MET A 53 0.20 2.75 -21.61
N MET A 54 -0.24 2.42 -22.80
CA MET A 54 -1.59 2.73 -23.30
C MET A 54 -2.73 2.03 -22.54
N TYR A 55 -2.51 0.91 -21.93
CA TYR A 55 -3.61 0.18 -21.25
C TYR A 55 -4.07 0.84 -19.94
N LYS A 56 -3.18 1.56 -19.25
CA LYS A 56 -3.49 2.23 -17.98
C LYS A 56 -4.01 3.65 -18.12
N ARG A 57 -3.72 4.35 -19.22
CA ARG A 57 -4.22 5.70 -19.47
C ARG A 57 -5.75 5.82 -19.40
N LYS A 58 -6.51 4.78 -19.71
CA LYS A 58 -7.98 4.85 -19.71
C LYS A 58 -8.61 4.80 -18.31
N GLU A 59 -7.96 4.17 -17.33
CA GLU A 59 -8.49 4.08 -15.96
C GLU A 59 -7.83 5.08 -15.00
N ILE A 60 -6.55 5.38 -15.18
CA ILE A 60 -5.80 6.36 -14.38
C ILE A 60 -5.99 7.81 -14.90
N ALA A 61 -6.41 7.98 -16.14
CA ALA A 61 -6.46 9.27 -16.85
C ALA A 61 -7.33 10.38 -16.19
N ASN A 62 -8.01 10.07 -15.09
CA ASN A 62 -8.84 11.03 -14.39
C ASN A 62 -8.20 11.66 -13.14
N ASN A 63 -7.01 11.19 -12.70
CA ASN A 63 -6.34 11.75 -11.52
C ASN A 63 -4.81 11.82 -11.69
N PRO A 64 -4.26 12.98 -12.06
CA PRO A 64 -2.81 13.17 -12.22
C PRO A 64 -1.98 12.87 -10.97
N LEU A 65 -2.56 12.96 -9.78
CA LEU A 65 -1.87 12.63 -8.53
C LEU A 65 -1.69 11.13 -8.37
N GLN A 66 -2.65 10.33 -8.80
CA GLN A 66 -2.51 8.87 -8.83
C GLN A 66 -1.41 8.45 -9.81
N GLU A 67 -1.39 9.07 -10.99
CA GLU A 67 -0.34 8.85 -11.97
C GLU A 67 1.05 9.20 -11.41
N PHE A 68 1.17 10.35 -10.74
CA PHE A 68 2.40 10.75 -10.08
C PHE A 68 2.84 9.78 -8.99
N TRP A 69 1.93 9.35 -8.12
CA TRP A 69 2.20 8.34 -7.10
C TRP A 69 2.72 7.03 -7.73
N THR A 70 2.04 6.59 -8.79
CA THR A 70 2.39 5.37 -9.54
C THR A 70 3.79 5.47 -10.13
N LEU A 71 4.13 6.59 -10.80
CA LEU A 71 5.44 6.79 -11.39
C LEU A 71 6.55 6.82 -10.34
N ARG A 72 6.29 7.47 -9.20
CA ARG A 72 7.23 7.45 -8.08
C ARG A 72 7.48 6.04 -7.57
N PHE A 73 6.43 5.25 -7.42
CA PHE A 73 6.54 3.85 -7.03
C PHE A 73 7.36 3.04 -8.03
N LEU A 74 7.07 3.18 -9.34
CA LEU A 74 7.83 2.49 -10.40
C LEU A 74 9.30 2.85 -10.40
N ASP A 75 9.63 4.13 -10.23
CA ASP A 75 11.00 4.59 -10.15
C ASP A 75 11.74 3.98 -8.96
N MET A 76 11.13 3.98 -7.79
CA MET A 76 11.69 3.33 -6.61
C MET A 76 11.90 1.83 -6.85
N ALA A 77 10.94 1.18 -7.52
CA ALA A 77 10.98 -0.25 -7.79
C ALA A 77 12.05 -0.64 -8.83
N GLU A 78 12.34 0.22 -9.81
CA GLU A 78 13.30 -0.09 -10.89
C GLU A 78 14.72 0.41 -10.60
N ASN A 79 14.92 1.45 -9.78
CA ASN A 79 16.23 2.08 -9.60
C ASN A 79 16.95 1.71 -8.29
N ASN A 80 16.29 1.05 -7.35
CA ASN A 80 16.92 0.70 -6.07
C ASN A 80 17.74 -0.61 -6.10
N TYR A 81 18.09 -1.10 -7.31
CA TYR A 81 18.78 -2.40 -7.48
C TYR A 81 20.29 -2.37 -7.27
N GLU A 82 20.93 -1.21 -7.37
CA GLU A 82 22.40 -1.12 -7.40
C GLU A 82 23.09 -1.64 -6.13
N ASN A 83 22.36 -1.79 -5.02
CA ASN A 83 22.90 -2.16 -3.71
C ASN A 83 22.36 -3.47 -3.12
N LEU A 84 21.53 -4.23 -3.84
CA LEU A 84 20.88 -5.40 -3.29
C LEU A 84 21.31 -6.69 -4.01
N SER A 85 21.59 -7.74 -3.26
CA SER A 85 21.66 -9.10 -3.78
C SER A 85 20.27 -9.51 -4.28
N ILE A 86 20.00 -9.28 -5.57
CA ILE A 86 18.67 -9.44 -6.16
C ILE A 86 18.28 -10.93 -6.11
N ARG A 87 17.32 -11.27 -5.28
CA ARG A 87 16.64 -12.55 -5.34
C ARG A 87 15.44 -12.44 -6.28
N LYS A 88 15.48 -13.20 -7.36
CA LYS A 88 14.34 -13.31 -8.28
C LYS A 88 13.15 -13.92 -7.55
N PHE A 89 12.00 -13.39 -7.85
CA PHE A 89 10.73 -13.94 -7.38
C PHE A 89 10.49 -15.31 -8.04
N SER A 90 10.05 -16.29 -7.24
CA SER A 90 9.63 -17.59 -7.78
C SER A 90 8.14 -17.80 -7.64
N GLN A 91 7.65 -17.82 -6.42
CA GLN A 91 6.23 -17.94 -6.08
C GLN A 91 6.07 -17.70 -4.57
N LEU A 92 4.94 -17.15 -4.16
CA LEU A 92 4.54 -17.08 -2.76
C LEU A 92 3.49 -18.16 -2.45
N GLU A 93 3.68 -18.81 -1.32
CA GLU A 93 2.67 -19.70 -0.75
C GLU A 93 1.81 -18.96 0.28
N LYS A 94 0.58 -19.45 0.52
CA LYS A 94 -0.34 -18.81 1.48
C LYS A 94 0.17 -18.72 2.91
N ASN A 95 1.07 -19.63 3.31
CA ASN A 95 1.69 -19.64 4.64
C ASN A 95 2.50 -18.38 4.92
N ILE A 96 3.07 -17.73 3.90
CA ILE A 96 3.85 -16.49 4.05
C ILE A 96 3.04 -15.38 4.74
N LEU A 97 1.73 -15.33 4.53
CA LEU A 97 0.87 -14.35 5.17
C LEU A 97 0.84 -14.53 6.69
N LYS A 98 0.88 -15.77 7.18
CA LYS A 98 0.95 -16.06 8.62
C LYS A 98 2.29 -15.62 9.21
N ASP A 99 3.37 -15.81 8.46
CA ASP A 99 4.70 -15.37 8.89
C ASP A 99 4.74 -13.84 8.98
N VAL A 100 4.20 -13.14 7.99
CA VAL A 100 4.05 -11.66 8.02
C VAL A 100 3.18 -11.21 9.20
N VAL A 101 2.08 -11.92 9.50
CA VAL A 101 1.25 -11.62 10.69
C VAL A 101 2.03 -11.84 11.98
N ASN A 102 2.86 -12.89 12.07
CA ASN A 102 3.69 -13.15 13.25
C ASN A 102 4.75 -12.07 13.46
N ILE A 103 5.37 -11.58 12.38
CA ILE A 103 6.34 -10.48 12.44
C ILE A 103 5.71 -9.20 13.03
N CYS A 104 4.40 -9.00 12.91
CA CYS A 104 3.69 -7.86 13.49
C CYS A 104 3.87 -7.72 15.01
N PHE A 105 4.20 -8.79 15.72
CA PHE A 105 4.45 -8.79 17.17
C PHE A 105 5.85 -8.31 17.55
N SER A 106 6.80 -8.26 16.61
CA SER A 106 8.17 -7.81 16.86
C SER A 106 8.23 -6.30 17.12
N GLU A 107 9.19 -5.87 17.93
CA GLU A 107 9.51 -4.45 18.10
C GLU A 107 10.17 -3.88 16.83
N ASN A 108 10.99 -4.66 16.13
CA ASN A 108 11.66 -4.28 14.88
C ASN A 108 10.91 -4.75 13.63
N ARG A 109 9.58 -4.81 13.72
CA ARG A 109 8.69 -5.41 12.72
C ARG A 109 8.85 -4.89 11.29
N ILE A 110 9.17 -3.62 11.14
CA ILE A 110 9.31 -3.01 9.81
C ILE A 110 10.55 -3.57 9.09
N ASN A 111 11.69 -3.58 9.75
CA ASN A 111 12.91 -4.11 9.16
C ASN A 111 12.81 -5.62 8.97
N GLU A 112 12.25 -6.32 9.95
CA GLU A 112 12.06 -7.79 9.85
C GLU A 112 11.16 -8.15 8.68
N VAL A 113 10.03 -7.45 8.45
CA VAL A 113 9.16 -7.74 7.31
C VAL A 113 9.81 -7.36 5.98
N LYS A 114 10.56 -6.25 5.91
CA LYS A 114 11.35 -5.89 4.72
C LYS A 114 12.34 -7.02 4.35
N TYR A 115 13.16 -7.48 5.32
CA TYR A 115 14.13 -8.55 5.11
C TYR A 115 13.48 -9.90 4.77
N PHE A 116 12.40 -10.25 5.47
CA PHE A 116 11.66 -11.46 5.21
C PHE A 116 11.08 -11.50 3.79
N LEU A 117 10.45 -10.44 3.35
CA LEU A 117 9.88 -10.33 2.00
C LEU A 117 11.00 -10.30 0.94
N MET A 118 12.06 -9.55 1.15
CA MET A 118 13.22 -9.50 0.27
C MET A 118 13.83 -10.90 0.07
N SER A 119 13.91 -11.71 1.12
CA SER A 119 14.38 -13.10 1.03
C SER A 119 13.48 -13.99 0.16
N ASN A 120 12.27 -13.55 -0.14
CA ASN A 120 11.31 -14.22 -1.02
C ASN A 120 11.16 -13.52 -2.39
N GLY A 121 12.04 -12.56 -2.70
CA GLY A 121 12.02 -11.82 -3.99
C GLY A 121 10.94 -10.75 -4.07
N VAL A 122 10.40 -10.31 -2.91
CA VAL A 122 9.42 -9.23 -2.80
C VAL A 122 10.06 -8.05 -2.06
N TYR A 123 10.03 -6.87 -2.66
CA TYR A 123 10.64 -5.65 -2.14
C TYR A 123 9.55 -4.69 -1.69
N LEU A 124 9.60 -4.29 -0.42
CA LEU A 124 8.61 -3.42 0.21
C LEU A 124 9.08 -1.97 0.24
N TYR A 125 8.27 -1.08 -0.32
CA TYR A 125 8.50 0.36 -0.37
C TYR A 125 7.40 1.11 0.37
N PHE A 126 7.80 2.12 1.15
CA PHE A 126 6.87 3.05 1.77
C PHE A 126 6.87 4.37 1.00
N ILE A 127 5.70 4.85 0.64
CA ILE A 127 5.51 6.04 -0.20
C ILE A 127 4.68 7.05 0.57
N ASP A 128 5.09 8.31 0.53
CA ASP A 128 4.35 9.36 1.18
C ASP A 128 2.95 9.52 0.60
N TYR A 129 1.99 9.73 1.49
CA TYR A 129 0.62 10.00 1.09
C TYR A 129 0.52 11.31 0.32
N LEU A 130 -0.14 11.25 -0.82
CA LEU A 130 -0.55 12.42 -1.59
C LEU A 130 -2.06 12.59 -1.42
N PRO A 131 -2.52 13.71 -0.82
CA PRO A 131 -3.94 13.97 -0.66
C PRO A 131 -4.69 13.90 -2.00
N GLY A 132 -5.80 13.15 -2.03
CA GLY A 132 -6.62 12.96 -3.23
C GLY A 132 -6.24 11.76 -4.11
N THR A 133 -5.16 11.01 -3.81
CA THR A 133 -4.82 9.80 -4.58
C THR A 133 -5.67 8.60 -4.24
N ASN A 134 -6.10 8.47 -2.99
CA ASN A 134 -6.81 7.30 -2.43
C ASN A 134 -6.12 5.94 -2.69
N ILE A 135 -4.85 5.93 -3.02
CA ILE A 135 -4.05 4.71 -3.19
C ILE A 135 -3.47 4.35 -1.83
N ASP A 136 -3.84 3.19 -1.30
CA ASP A 136 -3.28 2.66 -0.05
C ASP A 136 -2.11 1.70 -0.31
N GLY A 137 -2.12 0.96 -1.43
CA GLY A 137 -1.04 0.07 -1.84
C GLY A 137 -1.05 -0.23 -3.34
N ALA A 138 0.02 -0.88 -3.82
CA ALA A 138 0.11 -1.39 -5.17
C ALA A 138 1.18 -2.48 -5.29
N VAL A 139 1.01 -3.38 -6.26
CA VAL A 139 1.98 -4.41 -6.66
C VAL A 139 2.48 -4.13 -8.07
N TYR A 140 3.78 -4.32 -8.28
CA TYR A 140 4.42 -4.21 -9.58
C TYR A 140 5.45 -5.32 -9.80
N ILE A 141 5.43 -5.94 -10.98
CA ILE A 141 6.48 -6.88 -11.41
C ILE A 141 7.54 -6.10 -12.16
N THR A 142 8.75 -6.05 -11.60
CA THR A 142 9.85 -5.26 -12.15
C THR A 142 10.45 -5.90 -13.40
N THR A 143 11.20 -5.12 -14.17
CA THR A 143 11.95 -5.60 -15.34
C THR A 143 13.01 -6.65 -14.97
N HIS A 144 13.41 -6.70 -13.68
CA HIS A 144 14.39 -7.66 -13.14
C HIS A 144 13.77 -8.97 -12.63
N SER A 145 12.49 -9.20 -12.89
CA SER A 145 11.75 -10.39 -12.41
C SER A 145 11.69 -10.49 -10.88
N THR A 146 11.59 -9.36 -10.20
CA THR A 146 11.27 -9.26 -8.77
C THR A 146 9.88 -8.64 -8.63
N ILE A 147 9.31 -8.71 -7.43
CA ILE A 147 8.05 -8.04 -7.13
C ILE A 147 8.33 -6.85 -6.23
N ALA A 148 7.76 -5.71 -6.56
CA ALA A 148 7.69 -4.55 -5.71
C ALA A 148 6.28 -4.41 -5.11
N VAL A 149 6.21 -4.13 -3.81
CA VAL A 149 4.99 -3.76 -3.10
C VAL A 149 5.17 -2.35 -2.58
N GLY A 150 4.36 -1.42 -3.03
CA GLY A 150 4.32 -0.03 -2.57
C GLY A 150 3.18 0.17 -1.58
N LEU A 151 3.45 0.73 -0.41
CA LEU A 151 2.43 1.09 0.57
C LEU A 151 2.43 2.59 0.82
N THR A 152 1.26 3.20 0.77
CA THR A 152 1.09 4.61 1.08
C THR A 152 1.05 4.83 2.59
N VAL A 153 1.91 5.71 3.09
CA VAL A 153 1.92 6.10 4.51
C VAL A 153 0.91 7.23 4.74
N ARG A 154 -0.38 6.88 4.68
CA ARG A 154 -1.47 7.81 4.97
C ARG A 154 -1.70 7.98 6.48
N PHE A 155 -1.63 6.88 7.20
CA PHE A 155 -1.83 6.82 8.64
C PHE A 155 -0.66 6.08 9.29
N GLU A 156 -0.19 6.60 10.43
CA GLU A 156 0.83 5.94 11.27
C GLU A 156 0.20 4.82 12.12
N ARG A 157 -0.66 4.02 11.50
CA ARG A 157 -1.47 2.99 12.15
C ARG A 157 -1.03 1.61 11.72
N LEU A 158 -0.66 0.80 12.71
CA LEU A 158 -0.21 -0.57 12.49
C LEU A 158 -1.27 -1.42 11.75
N ASP A 159 -2.53 -1.32 12.17
CA ASP A 159 -3.63 -2.08 11.56
C ASP A 159 -3.82 -1.75 10.07
N HIS A 160 -3.68 -0.47 9.70
CA HIS A 160 -3.81 -0.04 8.31
C HIS A 160 -2.64 -0.55 7.47
N ILE A 161 -1.40 -0.27 7.89
CA ILE A 161 -0.19 -0.66 7.14
C ILE A 161 -0.12 -2.19 6.97
N TRP A 162 -0.36 -2.93 8.05
CA TRP A 162 -0.29 -4.41 7.99
C TRP A 162 -1.42 -5.02 7.16
N PHE A 163 -2.64 -4.49 7.30
CA PHE A 163 -3.75 -4.99 6.49
C PHE A 163 -3.52 -4.72 5.00
N THR A 164 -3.05 -3.52 4.63
CA THR A 164 -2.71 -3.19 3.25
C THR A 164 -1.59 -4.09 2.73
N LEU A 165 -0.52 -4.32 3.52
CA LEU A 165 0.54 -5.24 3.14
C LEU A 165 0.01 -6.66 2.86
N LEU A 166 -0.80 -7.21 3.76
CA LEU A 166 -1.39 -8.55 3.59
C LEU A 166 -2.32 -8.62 2.38
N HIS A 167 -3.02 -7.55 2.07
CA HIS A 167 -3.88 -7.42 0.91
C HIS A 167 -3.06 -7.44 -0.40
N GLU A 168 -1.97 -6.66 -0.48
CA GLU A 168 -1.09 -6.67 -1.64
C GLU A 168 -0.39 -8.03 -1.84
N LEU A 169 0.01 -8.68 -0.75
CA LEU A 169 0.56 -10.04 -0.80
C LEU A 169 -0.50 -11.06 -1.25
N ALA A 170 -1.77 -10.87 -0.88
CA ALA A 170 -2.86 -11.72 -1.34
C ALA A 170 -3.08 -11.59 -2.86
N HIS A 171 -2.93 -10.41 -3.44
CA HIS A 171 -2.92 -10.25 -4.90
C HIS A 171 -1.80 -11.03 -5.56
N ILE A 172 -0.59 -11.01 -5.01
CA ILE A 172 0.53 -11.77 -5.54
C ILE A 172 0.24 -13.28 -5.48
N ILE A 173 -0.35 -13.76 -4.37
CA ILE A 173 -0.63 -15.20 -4.18
C ILE A 173 -1.77 -15.70 -5.09
N LEU A 174 -2.83 -14.92 -5.22
CA LEU A 174 -4.05 -15.35 -5.91
C LEU A 174 -4.05 -14.98 -7.38
N HIS A 175 -3.42 -13.86 -7.74
CA HIS A 175 -3.60 -13.23 -9.06
C HIS A 175 -2.28 -12.99 -9.81
N TYR A 176 -1.19 -13.69 -9.42
CA TYR A 176 0.13 -13.51 -10.05
C TYR A 176 0.11 -13.66 -11.58
N GLN A 177 -0.63 -14.65 -12.08
CA GLN A 177 -0.77 -14.87 -13.52
C GLN A 177 -1.34 -13.63 -14.23
N PHE A 178 -2.39 -13.06 -13.65
CA PHE A 178 -3.00 -11.83 -14.19
C PHE A 178 -2.03 -10.64 -14.14
N LEU A 179 -1.23 -10.52 -13.08
CA LEU A 179 -0.16 -9.52 -12.98
C LEU A 179 0.89 -9.69 -14.07
N SER A 180 1.34 -10.94 -14.31
CA SER A 180 2.40 -11.24 -15.26
C SER A 180 1.96 -11.07 -16.72
N ASP A 181 0.74 -11.47 -17.06
CA ASP A 181 0.23 -11.45 -18.44
C ASP A 181 -0.07 -10.01 -18.91
N SER A 182 -0.47 -9.15 -17.99
CA SER A 182 -0.89 -7.79 -18.30
C SER A 182 0.23 -6.74 -18.17
N LYS A 183 1.39 -7.09 -17.61
CA LYS A 183 2.45 -6.14 -17.18
C LYS A 183 1.86 -4.99 -16.34
N ASN A 184 0.79 -5.27 -15.59
CA ASN A 184 -0.01 -4.27 -14.90
C ASN A 184 0.51 -4.02 -13.48
N ILE A 185 0.30 -2.80 -13.03
CA ILE A 185 0.25 -2.45 -11.62
C ILE A 185 -1.19 -2.68 -11.19
N ILE A 186 -1.44 -3.45 -10.17
CA ILE A 186 -2.76 -3.43 -9.53
C ILE A 186 -2.69 -2.34 -8.47
N SER A 187 -3.30 -1.20 -8.76
CA SER A 187 -3.70 -0.22 -7.76
C SER A 187 -5.23 -0.21 -7.72
N ILE A 188 -5.81 -0.27 -6.55
CA ILE A 188 -7.16 -0.73 -6.37
C ILE A 188 -8.06 0.40 -5.93
N GLU A 189 -9.07 0.70 -6.69
CA GLU A 189 -10.20 1.53 -6.28
C GLU A 189 -11.60 0.96 -6.57
N ASN A 190 -11.71 -0.22 -7.18
CA ASN A 190 -13.03 -0.79 -7.49
C ASN A 190 -13.40 -1.92 -6.53
N SER A 191 -14.08 -1.57 -5.44
CA SER A 191 -14.53 -2.47 -4.37
C SER A 191 -15.54 -3.57 -4.79
N GLN A 192 -15.85 -3.67 -6.08
CA GLN A 192 -16.79 -4.66 -6.63
C GLN A 192 -16.14 -5.75 -7.48
N ASP A 193 -14.82 -5.66 -7.72
CA ASP A 193 -14.12 -6.68 -8.47
C ASP A 193 -13.93 -7.94 -7.60
N VAL A 194 -14.14 -9.10 -8.20
CA VAL A 194 -13.94 -10.41 -7.54
C VAL A 194 -12.52 -10.53 -7.00
N ILE A 195 -11.54 -10.02 -7.74
CA ILE A 195 -10.11 -9.98 -7.37
C ILE A 195 -9.92 -9.28 -6.02
N GLU A 196 -10.59 -8.14 -5.81
CA GLU A 196 -10.52 -7.35 -4.58
C GLU A 196 -11.17 -8.06 -3.40
N VAL A 197 -12.35 -8.64 -3.64
CA VAL A 197 -13.07 -9.40 -2.62
C VAL A 197 -12.26 -10.61 -2.15
N GLU A 198 -11.62 -11.33 -3.08
CA GLU A 198 -10.77 -12.48 -2.75
C GLU A 198 -9.52 -12.08 -1.97
N SER A 199 -8.83 -11.01 -2.38
CA SER A 199 -7.64 -10.51 -1.71
C SER A 199 -7.97 -9.98 -0.30
N ASN A 200 -9.04 -9.22 -0.14
CA ASN A 200 -9.52 -8.76 1.15
C ASN A 200 -9.88 -9.93 2.08
N ARG A 201 -10.51 -10.98 1.54
CA ARG A 201 -10.85 -12.18 2.29
C ARG A 201 -9.59 -12.90 2.76
N LEU A 202 -8.65 -13.18 1.86
CA LEU A 202 -7.41 -13.89 2.20
C LEU A 202 -6.57 -13.11 3.22
N ALA A 203 -6.44 -11.79 3.06
CA ALA A 203 -5.77 -10.92 4.03
C ALA A 203 -6.42 -11.01 5.43
N LYS A 204 -7.73 -10.94 5.51
CA LYS A 204 -8.47 -11.06 6.76
C LYS A 204 -8.31 -12.45 7.40
N GLU A 205 -8.45 -13.52 6.60
CA GLU A 205 -8.32 -14.91 7.06
C GLU A 205 -6.89 -15.24 7.53
N SER A 206 -5.88 -14.56 7.01
CA SER A 206 -4.49 -14.70 7.50
C SER A 206 -4.31 -14.17 8.92
N ILE A 207 -5.06 -13.11 9.30
CA ILE A 207 -5.02 -12.50 10.64
C ILE A 207 -5.85 -13.33 11.63
N ILE A 208 -7.04 -13.71 11.25
CA ILE A 208 -7.96 -14.47 12.12
C ILE A 208 -8.85 -15.40 11.28
N SER A 209 -8.93 -16.68 11.67
CA SER A 209 -9.77 -17.62 10.93
C SER A 209 -11.25 -17.26 11.00
N PRO A 210 -12.06 -17.60 9.96
CA PRO A 210 -13.48 -17.31 9.93
C PRO A 210 -14.25 -17.84 11.14
N GLU A 211 -13.86 -19.03 11.64
CA GLU A 211 -14.51 -19.68 12.79
C GLU A 211 -14.28 -18.85 14.07
N LYS A 212 -13.03 -18.47 14.33
CA LYS A 212 -12.68 -17.62 15.47
C LYS A 212 -13.34 -16.25 15.35
N TYR A 213 -13.30 -15.65 14.16
CA TYR A 213 -13.89 -14.34 13.94
C TYR A 213 -15.43 -14.33 14.12
N ARG A 214 -16.10 -15.42 13.76
CA ARG A 214 -17.56 -15.56 13.93
C ARG A 214 -17.98 -15.44 15.40
N VAL A 215 -17.21 -16.03 16.31
CA VAL A 215 -17.50 -16.02 17.76
C VAL A 215 -16.78 -14.91 18.53
N CYS A 216 -16.12 -13.99 17.81
CA CYS A 216 -15.33 -12.90 18.40
C CYS A 216 -16.22 -11.98 19.24
N SER A 217 -16.11 -12.08 20.57
CA SER A 217 -16.90 -11.30 21.52
C SER A 217 -16.68 -9.78 21.44
N PRO A 218 -15.46 -9.25 21.19
CA PRO A 218 -15.20 -7.83 21.04
C PRO A 218 -16.07 -7.12 19.97
N LYS A 219 -16.55 -7.83 18.96
CA LYS A 219 -17.49 -7.26 17.97
C LYS A 219 -18.80 -6.77 18.59
N ARG A 220 -19.22 -7.39 19.69
CA ARG A 220 -20.47 -7.10 20.40
C ARG A 220 -20.24 -6.18 21.58
N THR A 221 -19.22 -6.48 22.39
CA THR A 221 -18.92 -5.72 23.61
C THR A 221 -18.34 -4.35 23.33
N ARG A 222 -17.57 -4.22 22.23
CA ARG A 222 -16.86 -2.99 21.83
C ARG A 222 -15.95 -2.45 22.94
N ASN A 223 -15.42 -3.35 23.76
CA ASN A 223 -14.56 -3.03 24.90
C ASN A 223 -13.12 -3.38 24.56
N SER A 224 -12.18 -2.47 24.89
CA SER A 224 -10.75 -2.62 24.60
C SER A 224 -10.09 -3.74 25.43
N ASP A 225 -10.54 -3.97 26.67
CA ASP A 225 -10.01 -5.08 27.49
C ASP A 225 -10.39 -6.44 26.87
N ASP A 226 -11.61 -6.53 26.30
CA ASP A 226 -12.04 -7.72 25.61
C ASP A 226 -11.22 -7.98 24.33
N ILE A 227 -10.82 -6.93 23.59
CA ILE A 227 -9.87 -7.06 22.48
C ILE A 227 -8.55 -7.66 22.97
N ILE A 228 -7.97 -7.11 24.01
CA ILE A 228 -6.68 -7.56 24.55
C ILE A 228 -6.77 -9.02 24.99
N LYS A 229 -7.82 -9.36 25.74
CA LYS A 229 -8.06 -10.73 26.21
C LYS A 229 -8.25 -11.70 25.04
N TYR A 230 -9.15 -11.39 24.10
CA TYR A 230 -9.45 -12.23 22.96
C TYR A 230 -8.23 -12.42 22.04
N SER A 231 -7.46 -11.35 21.83
CA SER A 231 -6.23 -11.36 21.05
C SER A 231 -5.19 -12.31 21.63
N LYS A 232 -5.00 -12.27 22.94
CA LYS A 232 -4.07 -13.16 23.65
C LYS A 232 -4.51 -14.63 23.56
N GLU A 233 -5.81 -14.90 23.77
CA GLU A 233 -6.36 -16.28 23.73
C GLU A 233 -6.27 -16.91 22.33
N ASN A 234 -6.32 -16.08 21.27
CA ASN A 234 -6.38 -16.55 19.89
C ASN A 234 -5.08 -16.32 19.09
N ASN A 235 -4.05 -15.77 19.72
CA ASN A 235 -2.78 -15.41 19.09
C ASN A 235 -2.98 -14.46 17.88
N VAL A 236 -3.75 -13.39 18.10
CA VAL A 236 -3.99 -12.34 17.09
C VAL A 236 -3.48 -11.01 17.64
N HIS A 237 -2.82 -10.21 16.81
CA HIS A 237 -2.36 -8.91 17.27
C HIS A 237 -3.55 -7.96 17.56
N PRO A 238 -3.61 -7.30 18.76
CA PRO A 238 -4.77 -6.51 19.17
C PRO A 238 -5.14 -5.39 18.17
N ALA A 239 -4.13 -4.68 17.61
CA ALA A 239 -4.39 -3.64 16.64
C ALA A 239 -5.00 -4.19 15.35
N LEU A 240 -4.52 -5.35 14.84
CA LEU A 240 -5.07 -5.95 13.63
C LEU A 240 -6.52 -6.40 13.85
N LEU A 241 -6.82 -7.02 15.00
CA LEU A 241 -8.19 -7.40 15.34
C LEU A 241 -9.11 -6.18 15.44
N ALA A 242 -8.66 -5.13 16.14
CA ALA A 242 -9.41 -3.88 16.26
C ALA A 242 -9.67 -3.23 14.88
N GLY A 243 -8.66 -3.19 13.99
CA GLY A 243 -8.79 -2.67 12.63
C GLY A 243 -9.83 -3.41 11.80
N ILE A 244 -9.81 -4.76 11.84
CA ILE A 244 -10.81 -5.60 11.15
C ILE A 244 -12.22 -5.31 11.67
N ILE A 245 -12.42 -5.27 12.99
CA ILE A 245 -13.73 -5.04 13.58
C ILE A 245 -14.25 -3.63 13.23
N ARG A 246 -13.41 -2.61 13.31
CA ARG A 246 -13.75 -1.23 12.94
C ARG A 246 -14.24 -1.14 11.50
N ARG A 247 -13.54 -1.79 10.58
CA ARG A 247 -13.89 -1.82 9.16
C ARG A 247 -15.20 -2.57 8.92
N ASP A 248 -15.36 -3.77 9.48
CA ASP A 248 -16.55 -4.59 9.28
C ASP A 248 -17.82 -3.94 9.87
N LEU A 249 -17.68 -3.18 10.95
CA LEU A 249 -18.79 -2.44 11.57
C LEU A 249 -18.96 -1.04 10.98
N ASN A 250 -18.10 -0.63 10.05
CA ASN A 250 -17.98 0.76 9.56
C ASN A 250 -18.00 1.79 10.70
N ASN A 251 -17.30 1.47 11.79
CA ASN A 251 -17.26 2.30 12.99
C ASN A 251 -15.82 2.52 13.44
N TYR A 252 -15.28 3.67 13.10
CA TYR A 252 -13.89 4.04 13.40
C TYR A 252 -13.73 4.76 14.75
N ASN A 253 -14.81 4.92 15.52
CA ASN A 253 -14.78 5.56 16.85
C ASN A 253 -14.52 4.58 18.01
N ILE A 254 -14.58 3.26 17.75
CA ILE A 254 -14.30 2.23 18.75
C ILE A 254 -12.81 1.87 18.76
N PHE A 255 -12.28 1.40 19.88
CA PHE A 255 -10.90 0.89 20.05
C PHE A 255 -9.80 1.90 19.70
N ASN A 256 -10.04 3.20 19.84
CA ASN A 256 -9.05 4.23 19.55
C ASN A 256 -7.80 4.10 20.43
N ASP A 257 -7.95 3.75 21.68
CA ASP A 257 -6.87 3.47 22.63
C ASP A 257 -5.96 2.34 22.17
N ILE A 258 -6.53 1.26 21.60
CA ILE A 258 -5.76 0.16 21.02
C ILE A 258 -4.99 0.63 19.80
N ILE A 259 -5.64 1.36 18.89
CA ILE A 259 -5.00 1.85 17.67
C ILE A 259 -3.86 2.82 18.00
N GLU A 260 -4.08 3.77 18.91
CA GLU A 260 -3.07 4.74 19.36
C GLU A 260 -1.88 4.07 20.06
N LYS A 261 -2.13 3.04 20.88
CA LYS A 261 -1.09 2.27 21.57
C LYS A 261 -0.09 1.62 20.62
N TYR A 262 -0.56 1.20 19.43
CA TYR A 262 0.24 0.46 18.45
C TYR A 262 0.54 1.29 17.20
N LYS A 263 0.73 2.59 17.35
CA LYS A 263 1.21 3.44 16.23
C LYS A 263 2.62 3.03 15.80
N ILE A 264 2.86 3.16 14.50
CA ILE A 264 4.19 3.04 13.92
C ILE A 264 4.73 4.46 13.73
N LYS A 265 5.94 4.71 14.19
CA LYS A 265 6.59 5.99 13.92
C LYS A 265 6.96 6.07 12.45
N ARG A 266 6.72 7.23 11.85
CA ARG A 266 7.05 7.46 10.44
C ARG A 266 8.55 7.27 10.17
N SER A 267 9.43 7.64 11.11
CA SER A 267 10.87 7.38 11.03
C SER A 267 11.19 5.92 10.74
N ASP A 268 10.49 4.99 11.41
CA ASP A 268 10.78 3.57 11.32
C ASP A 268 10.45 2.97 9.94
N LEU A 269 9.65 3.67 9.12
CA LEU A 269 9.25 3.21 7.79
C LEU A 269 10.29 3.51 6.72
N TYR A 270 11.12 4.55 6.92
CA TYR A 270 12.06 5.07 5.92
C TYR A 270 13.54 4.75 6.24
N GLU A 271 13.81 4.05 7.35
CA GLU A 271 15.11 3.48 7.66
C GLU A 271 15.28 2.14 6.89
#